data_50463c99fd04d470af777ade74770972
#
_entry.id   50463c99fd04d470af777ade74770972
#
_cell.length_a   1.000
_cell.length_b   1.000
_cell.length_c   1.000
_cell.angle_alpha   90.00
_cell.angle_beta   90.00
_cell.angle_gamma   90.00
#
_symmetry.space_group_name_H-M   'P 1'
#
loop_
_entity.id
_entity.type
_entity.pdbx_description
1 polymer ?
#
loop_
_entity_poly.entity_id
_entity_poly.type
_entity_poly.pdbx_seq_one_letter_code
_entity_poly.pdbx_strand_id
1 'polypeptide(L)'
;GQSLDYTITEFPFFSFILGDLHPHVTALPFVILGLGLTLNIFLTPDRFGLGWLRDHAVESATVALFIGSLAFINIWDMPVIAALFGAAVLVKAYGDHEGNLPEAALNSAVVVVPVLVLAVVMFIPFYNGFDAATSGILPLRDVNTRPILLFLVMGPLILLAVSFLIR
;
A
#
# COMPACT_ATOMS: atom_id res chain seq x y z
N GLY A 1 20.55 15.13 -29.97
CA GLY A 1 20.93 15.19 -28.56
C GLY A 1 20.66 13.85 -27.94
N GLN A 2 21.70 13.22 -27.37
CA GLN A 2 21.50 12.00 -26.59
C GLN A 2 20.81 12.40 -25.28
N SER A 3 19.68 11.78 -24.97
CA SER A 3 19.07 11.89 -23.65
C SER A 3 20.04 11.35 -22.61
N LEU A 4 20.39 12.16 -21.61
CA LEU A 4 21.32 11.77 -20.54
C LEU A 4 20.68 10.82 -19.53
N ASP A 5 19.33 10.74 -19.50
CA ASP A 5 18.59 9.85 -18.63
C ASP A 5 17.31 9.36 -19.34
N TYR A 6 17.10 8.04 -19.36
CA TYR A 6 15.84 7.41 -19.73
C TYR A 6 14.99 7.27 -18.45
N THR A 7 14.28 8.31 -18.09
CA THR A 7 13.32 8.25 -16.99
C THR A 7 11.91 8.49 -17.54
N ILE A 8 11.02 7.56 -17.31
CA ILE A 8 9.59 7.76 -17.51
C ILE A 8 9.09 8.48 -16.27
N THR A 9 8.88 9.78 -16.38
CA THR A 9 8.31 10.61 -15.30
C THR A 9 6.86 10.92 -15.65
N GLU A 10 5.97 10.04 -15.26
CA GLU A 10 4.53 10.23 -15.43
C GLU A 10 3.96 10.86 -14.17
N PHE A 11 3.94 12.19 -14.13
CA PHE A 11 3.22 12.90 -13.07
C PHE A 11 1.72 12.87 -13.36
N PRO A 12 0.85 12.73 -12.33
CA PRO A 12 -0.60 12.76 -12.51
C PRO A 12 -1.09 13.97 -13.31
N PHE A 13 -0.47 15.13 -13.12
CA PHE A 13 -0.76 16.36 -13.85
C PHE A 13 -0.64 16.21 -15.37
N PHE A 14 0.37 15.49 -15.83
CA PHE A 14 0.56 15.25 -17.27
C PHE A 14 -0.56 14.37 -17.84
N SER A 15 -0.93 13.31 -17.12
CA SER A 15 -2.02 12.43 -17.50
C SER A 15 -3.37 13.16 -17.52
N PHE A 16 -3.62 14.08 -16.58
CA PHE A 16 -4.82 14.91 -16.58
C PHE A 16 -4.89 15.86 -17.77
N ILE A 17 -3.76 16.48 -18.16
CA ILE A 17 -3.72 17.38 -19.33
C ILE A 17 -3.99 16.61 -20.63
N LEU A 18 -3.44 15.40 -20.76
CA LEU A 18 -3.63 14.56 -21.95
C LEU A 18 -4.99 13.87 -21.97
N GLY A 19 -5.74 13.86 -20.86
CA GLY A 19 -6.97 13.07 -20.72
C GLY A 19 -6.69 11.55 -20.76
N ASP A 20 -5.50 11.14 -20.39
CA ASP A 20 -5.05 9.75 -20.43
C ASP A 20 -5.23 9.08 -19.07
N LEU A 21 -6.02 7.99 -19.05
CA LEU A 21 -6.31 7.21 -17.85
C LEU A 21 -5.17 6.22 -17.54
N HIS A 22 -4.02 6.75 -17.16
CA HIS A 22 -2.93 5.92 -16.68
C HIS A 22 -3.30 5.19 -15.38
N PRO A 23 -2.80 3.95 -15.17
CA PRO A 23 -3.11 3.15 -13.97
C PRO A 23 -2.92 3.89 -12.66
N HIS A 24 -1.84 4.67 -12.52
CA HIS A 24 -1.57 5.44 -11.29
C HIS A 24 -2.62 6.54 -11.04
N VAL A 25 -3.19 7.16 -12.10
CA VAL A 25 -4.26 8.16 -11.95
C VAL A 25 -5.56 7.50 -11.55
N THR A 26 -5.89 6.38 -12.19
CA THR A 26 -7.08 5.58 -11.88
C THR A 26 -7.01 5.02 -10.45
N ALA A 27 -5.82 4.69 -9.96
CA ALA A 27 -5.62 4.16 -8.61
C ALA A 27 -5.78 5.22 -7.50
N LEU A 28 -5.61 6.53 -7.77
CA LEU A 28 -5.66 7.57 -6.74
C LEU A 28 -6.89 7.51 -5.82
N PRO A 29 -8.15 7.45 -6.30
CA PRO A 29 -9.31 7.37 -5.42
C PRO A 29 -9.33 6.07 -4.60
N PHE A 30 -8.84 4.97 -5.14
CA PHE A 30 -8.75 3.69 -4.44
C PHE A 30 -7.65 3.70 -3.38
N VAL A 31 -6.50 4.32 -3.65
CA VAL A 31 -5.44 4.51 -2.65
C VAL A 31 -5.95 5.35 -1.48
N ILE A 32 -6.63 6.47 -1.75
CA ILE A 32 -7.20 7.33 -0.70
C ILE A 32 -8.23 6.55 0.12
N LEU A 33 -9.08 5.77 -0.51
CA LEU A 33 -10.05 4.93 0.18
C LEU A 33 -9.36 3.83 1.01
N GLY A 34 -8.31 3.20 0.48
CA GLY A 34 -7.49 2.24 1.22
C GLY A 34 -6.84 2.83 2.47
N LEU A 35 -6.35 4.07 2.37
CA LEU A 35 -5.86 4.83 3.53
C LEU A 35 -6.98 5.08 4.55
N GLY A 36 -8.17 5.49 4.09
CA GLY A 36 -9.34 5.72 4.94
C GLY A 36 -9.79 4.46 5.67
N LEU A 37 -9.85 3.32 4.98
CA LEU A 37 -10.21 2.03 5.58
C LEU A 37 -9.15 1.58 6.59
N THR A 38 -7.87 1.73 6.28
CA THR A 38 -6.77 1.43 7.21
C THR A 38 -6.87 2.30 8.46
N LEU A 39 -7.12 3.58 8.30
CA LEU A 39 -7.30 4.50 9.42
C LEU A 39 -8.53 4.13 10.26
N ASN A 40 -9.64 3.75 9.64
CA ASN A 40 -10.85 3.33 10.34
C ASN A 40 -10.58 2.10 11.24
N ILE A 41 -9.85 1.12 10.71
CA ILE A 41 -9.45 -0.07 11.50
C ILE A 41 -8.45 0.32 12.60
N PHE A 42 -7.50 1.19 12.33
CA PHE A 42 -6.55 1.68 13.33
C PHE A 42 -7.24 2.38 14.51
N LEU A 43 -8.33 3.10 14.24
CA LEU A 43 -9.11 3.84 15.24
C LEU A 43 -10.18 2.99 15.95
N THR A 44 -10.35 1.71 15.60
CA THR A 44 -11.32 0.84 16.30
C THR A 44 -10.97 0.75 17.80
N PRO A 45 -11.95 0.82 18.70
CA PRO A 45 -11.68 0.66 20.13
C PRO A 45 -11.37 -0.78 20.53
N ASP A 46 -11.74 -1.75 19.69
CA ASP A 46 -11.65 -3.16 20.00
C ASP A 46 -10.22 -3.68 19.84
N ARG A 47 -9.84 -4.65 20.67
CA ARG A 47 -8.55 -5.32 20.57
C ARG A 47 -8.54 -6.33 19.43
N PHE A 48 -7.43 -6.39 18.72
CA PHE A 48 -7.26 -7.35 17.63
C PHE A 48 -7.07 -8.78 18.14
N GLY A 49 -7.60 -9.73 17.39
CA GLY A 49 -7.52 -11.15 17.64
C GLY A 49 -8.56 -11.91 16.81
N LEU A 50 -8.66 -13.21 17.04
CA LEU A 50 -9.59 -14.06 16.29
C LEU A 50 -11.08 -13.67 16.52
N GLY A 51 -11.42 -13.21 17.72
CA GLY A 51 -12.76 -12.70 18.04
C GLY A 51 -13.10 -11.48 17.18
N TRP A 52 -12.17 -10.52 17.11
CA TRP A 52 -12.34 -9.33 16.31
C TRP A 52 -12.57 -9.67 14.82
N LEU A 53 -11.78 -10.54 14.25
CA LEU A 53 -11.92 -10.94 12.86
C LEU A 53 -13.29 -11.56 12.55
N ARG A 54 -13.84 -12.33 13.49
CA ARG A 54 -15.16 -12.94 13.36
C ARG A 54 -16.27 -11.89 13.45
N ASP A 55 -16.18 -10.97 14.42
CA ASP A 55 -17.21 -9.98 14.68
C ASP A 55 -17.21 -8.85 13.62
N HIS A 56 -16.04 -8.61 12.98
CA HIS A 56 -15.83 -7.61 11.92
C HIS A 56 -15.56 -8.25 10.55
N ALA A 57 -16.24 -9.36 10.26
CA ALA A 57 -16.01 -10.12 9.02
C ALA A 57 -16.33 -9.31 7.75
N VAL A 58 -17.35 -8.45 7.79
CA VAL A 58 -17.75 -7.61 6.65
C VAL A 58 -16.72 -6.52 6.40
N GLU A 59 -16.24 -5.86 7.44
CA GLU A 59 -15.16 -4.86 7.36
C GLU A 59 -13.88 -5.48 6.84
N SER A 60 -13.51 -6.64 7.36
CA SER A 60 -12.34 -7.40 6.92
C SER A 60 -12.43 -7.80 5.45
N ALA A 61 -13.60 -8.27 5.01
CA ALA A 61 -13.85 -8.61 3.61
C ALA A 61 -13.82 -7.36 2.71
N THR A 62 -14.32 -6.22 3.20
CA THR A 62 -14.27 -4.95 2.49
C THR A 62 -12.82 -4.49 2.29
N VAL A 63 -12.00 -4.54 3.34
CA VAL A 63 -10.57 -4.21 3.24
C VAL A 63 -9.84 -5.16 2.28
N ALA A 64 -10.12 -6.46 2.37
CA ALA A 64 -9.56 -7.45 1.45
C ALA A 64 -9.93 -7.16 -0.01
N LEU A 65 -11.21 -6.85 -0.28
CA LEU A 65 -11.68 -6.46 -1.60
C LEU A 65 -10.92 -5.24 -2.13
N PHE A 66 -10.73 -4.21 -1.30
CA PHE A 66 -10.03 -3.00 -1.69
C PHE A 66 -8.54 -3.22 -1.93
N ILE A 67 -7.85 -3.91 -1.04
CA ILE A 67 -6.42 -4.23 -1.23
C ILE A 67 -6.24 -5.08 -2.50
N GLY A 68 -7.11 -6.07 -2.71
CA GLY A 68 -7.05 -6.93 -3.89
C GLY A 68 -7.36 -6.16 -5.19
N SER A 69 -8.31 -5.22 -5.17
CA SER A 69 -8.66 -4.41 -6.34
C SER A 69 -7.52 -3.51 -6.80
N LEU A 70 -6.65 -3.05 -5.89
CA LEU A 70 -5.47 -2.29 -6.24
C LEU A 70 -4.52 -3.09 -7.15
N ALA A 71 -4.37 -4.39 -6.93
CA ALA A 71 -3.57 -5.23 -7.82
C ALA A 71 -4.12 -5.26 -9.25
N PHE A 72 -5.44 -5.19 -9.40
CA PHE A 72 -6.11 -5.13 -10.70
C PHE A 72 -5.97 -3.74 -11.37
N ILE A 73 -5.96 -2.66 -10.59
CA ILE A 73 -5.93 -1.27 -11.08
C ILE A 73 -4.47 -0.84 -11.33
N ASN A 74 -3.62 -1.01 -10.33
CA ASN A 74 -2.19 -0.72 -10.38
C ASN A 74 -1.45 -1.63 -9.40
N ILE A 75 -0.82 -2.66 -9.93
CA ILE A 75 -0.21 -3.72 -9.13
C ILE A 75 0.83 -3.22 -8.12
N TRP A 76 1.48 -2.08 -8.39
CA TRP A 76 2.49 -1.48 -7.52
C TRP A 76 1.92 -0.84 -6.25
N ASP A 77 0.65 -0.42 -6.26
CA ASP A 77 0.01 0.20 -5.09
C ASP A 77 -0.44 -0.85 -4.08
N MET A 78 -0.77 -2.06 -4.54
CA MET A 78 -1.24 -3.14 -3.67
C MET A 78 -0.24 -3.48 -2.54
N PRO A 79 1.06 -3.75 -2.79
CA PRO A 79 1.99 -4.06 -1.71
C PRO A 79 2.22 -2.88 -0.77
N VAL A 80 2.15 -1.64 -1.26
CA VAL A 80 2.31 -0.43 -0.43
C VAL A 80 1.16 -0.30 0.56
N ILE A 81 -0.08 -0.41 0.10
CA ILE A 81 -1.27 -0.33 0.96
C ILE A 81 -1.37 -1.55 1.88
N ALA A 82 -1.01 -2.75 1.41
CA ALA A 82 -0.96 -3.94 2.25
C ALA A 82 0.07 -3.80 3.39
N ALA A 83 1.25 -3.27 3.11
CA ALA A 83 2.27 -3.01 4.12
C ALA A 83 1.82 -1.94 5.12
N LEU A 84 1.18 -0.86 4.65
CA LEU A 84 0.63 0.18 5.52
C LEU A 84 -0.48 -0.37 6.42
N PHE A 85 -1.40 -1.16 5.88
CA PHE A 85 -2.44 -1.84 6.65
C PHE A 85 -1.82 -2.74 7.72
N GLY A 86 -0.85 -3.58 7.36
CA GLY A 86 -0.15 -4.45 8.31
C GLY A 86 0.57 -3.67 9.41
N ALA A 87 1.25 -2.57 9.05
CA ALA A 87 1.92 -1.70 9.99
C ALA A 87 0.93 -1.02 10.95
N ALA A 88 -0.18 -0.50 10.44
CA ALA A 88 -1.22 0.14 11.25
C ALA A 88 -1.83 -0.84 12.27
N VAL A 89 -2.16 -2.07 11.83
CA VAL A 89 -2.68 -3.12 12.72
C VAL A 89 -1.64 -3.49 13.78
N LEU A 90 -0.36 -3.60 13.41
CA LEU A 90 0.72 -3.94 14.35
C LEU A 90 0.94 -2.83 15.38
N VAL A 91 0.98 -1.56 14.95
CA VAL A 91 1.17 -0.42 15.86
C VAL A 91 0.04 -0.31 16.86
N LYS A 92 -1.21 -0.49 16.40
CA LYS A 92 -2.37 -0.50 17.29
C LYS A 92 -2.31 -1.67 18.27
N ALA A 93 -2.04 -2.89 17.79
CA ALA A 93 -1.92 -4.06 18.65
C ALA A 93 -0.80 -3.91 19.68
N TYR A 94 0.31 -3.27 19.31
CA TYR A 94 1.40 -2.96 20.22
C TYR A 94 0.96 -2.02 21.37
N GLY A 95 0.16 -1.01 21.06
CA GLY A 95 -0.45 -0.15 22.07
C GLY A 95 -1.43 -0.90 22.96
N ASP A 96 -2.30 -1.72 22.38
CA ASP A 96 -3.33 -2.49 23.09
C ASP A 96 -2.75 -3.56 24.04
N HIS A 97 -1.53 -4.04 23.76
CA HIS A 97 -0.79 -5.06 24.55
C HIS A 97 0.35 -4.45 25.37
N GLU A 98 0.24 -3.18 25.76
CA GLU A 98 1.18 -2.49 26.68
C GLU A 98 2.66 -2.61 26.25
N GLY A 99 2.92 -2.66 24.94
CA GLY A 99 4.26 -2.78 24.40
C GLY A 99 4.80 -4.21 24.28
N ASN A 100 4.00 -5.24 24.50
CA ASN A 100 4.38 -6.64 24.32
C ASN A 100 4.42 -6.98 22.82
N LEU A 101 5.59 -6.84 22.18
CA LEU A 101 5.77 -7.04 20.75
C LEU A 101 5.42 -8.47 20.26
N PRO A 102 5.82 -9.58 20.92
CA PRO A 102 5.42 -10.92 20.51
C PRO A 102 3.91 -11.13 20.47
N GLU A 103 3.19 -10.65 21.46
CA GLU A 103 1.73 -10.76 21.55
C GLU A 103 1.06 -9.85 20.50
N ALA A 104 1.52 -8.62 20.36
CA ALA A 104 1.06 -7.69 19.33
C ALA A 104 1.26 -8.28 17.92
N ALA A 105 2.42 -8.86 17.63
CA ALA A 105 2.71 -9.49 16.35
C ALA A 105 1.78 -10.68 16.06
N LEU A 106 1.53 -11.53 17.05
CA LEU A 106 0.62 -12.66 16.90
C LEU A 106 -0.81 -12.20 16.60
N ASN A 107 -1.35 -11.27 17.40
CA ASN A 107 -2.71 -10.75 17.21
C ASN A 107 -2.85 -9.97 15.91
N SER A 108 -1.81 -9.24 15.50
CA SER A 108 -1.78 -8.59 14.18
C SER A 108 -1.80 -9.61 13.04
N ALA A 109 -1.00 -10.67 13.13
CA ALA A 109 -0.95 -11.71 12.11
C ALA A 109 -2.30 -12.42 11.96
N VAL A 110 -3.02 -12.64 13.06
CA VAL A 110 -4.37 -13.25 13.05
C VAL A 110 -5.36 -12.42 12.24
N VAL A 111 -5.19 -11.10 12.17
CA VAL A 111 -6.05 -10.20 11.38
C VAL A 111 -5.49 -10.00 9.98
N VAL A 112 -4.21 -9.63 9.87
CA VAL A 112 -3.58 -9.22 8.61
C VAL A 112 -3.48 -10.39 7.62
N VAL A 113 -3.05 -11.57 8.08
CA VAL A 113 -2.83 -12.71 7.18
C VAL A 113 -4.12 -13.16 6.49
N PRO A 114 -5.24 -13.40 7.19
CA PRO A 114 -6.50 -13.77 6.54
C PRO A 114 -7.02 -12.70 5.58
N VAL A 115 -6.89 -11.41 5.92
CA VAL A 115 -7.32 -10.31 5.06
C VAL A 115 -6.50 -10.29 3.77
N LEU A 116 -5.18 -10.41 3.86
CA LEU A 116 -4.32 -10.42 2.67
C LEU A 116 -4.49 -11.69 1.82
N VAL A 117 -4.67 -12.84 2.46
CA VAL A 117 -5.01 -14.09 1.75
C VAL A 117 -6.32 -13.94 1.01
N LEU A 118 -7.35 -13.40 1.65
CA LEU A 118 -8.65 -13.16 1.03
C LEU A 118 -8.53 -12.15 -0.12
N ALA A 119 -7.73 -11.09 0.04
CA ALA A 119 -7.46 -10.12 -1.01
C ALA A 119 -6.89 -10.76 -2.28
N VAL A 120 -5.98 -11.72 -2.13
CA VAL A 120 -5.41 -12.47 -3.27
C VAL A 120 -6.45 -13.45 -3.84
N VAL A 121 -7.13 -14.20 -2.98
CA VAL A 121 -8.12 -15.23 -3.39
C VAL A 121 -9.27 -14.62 -4.21
N MET A 122 -9.77 -13.45 -3.81
CA MET A 122 -10.85 -12.77 -4.53
C MET A 122 -10.47 -12.38 -5.97
N PHE A 123 -9.18 -12.22 -6.26
CA PHE A 123 -8.67 -11.80 -7.57
C PHE A 123 -7.87 -12.90 -8.30
N ILE A 124 -7.98 -14.17 -7.88
CA ILE A 124 -7.34 -15.30 -8.57
C ILE A 124 -7.59 -15.31 -10.09
N PRO A 125 -8.81 -15.04 -10.61
CA PRO A 125 -9.03 -15.02 -12.05
C PRO A 125 -8.17 -13.98 -12.79
N PHE A 126 -7.90 -12.84 -12.15
CA PHE A 126 -6.99 -11.83 -12.69
C PHE A 126 -5.55 -12.35 -12.74
N TYR A 127 -5.04 -12.92 -11.65
CA TYR A 127 -3.66 -13.41 -11.60
C TYR A 127 -3.38 -14.56 -12.58
N ASN A 128 -4.38 -15.39 -12.87
CA ASN A 128 -4.24 -16.49 -13.83
C ASN A 128 -4.05 -16.03 -15.28
N GLY A 129 -4.48 -14.80 -15.61
CA GLY A 129 -4.33 -14.23 -16.95
C GLY A 129 -3.37 -13.05 -17.02
N PHE A 130 -2.70 -12.70 -15.92
CA PHE A 130 -1.86 -11.51 -15.85
C PHE A 130 -0.40 -11.84 -16.19
N ASP A 131 0.06 -11.32 -17.32
CA ASP A 131 1.48 -11.33 -17.70
C ASP A 131 2.11 -9.99 -17.29
N ALA A 132 2.98 -10.02 -16.30
CA ALA A 132 3.71 -8.83 -15.89
C ALA A 132 4.73 -8.42 -16.94
N ALA A 133 4.73 -7.16 -17.35
CA ALA A 133 5.73 -6.61 -18.25
C ALA A 133 7.16 -6.64 -17.68
N THR A 134 7.28 -6.75 -16.35
CA THR A 134 8.55 -6.87 -15.62
C THR A 134 8.50 -8.08 -14.70
N SER A 135 9.45 -8.99 -14.86
CA SER A 135 9.57 -10.17 -14.01
C SER A 135 10.68 -9.98 -12.96
N GLY A 136 10.31 -10.10 -11.69
CA GLY A 136 11.26 -10.21 -10.58
C GLY A 136 11.52 -8.92 -9.79
N ILE A 137 12.07 -9.10 -8.60
CA ILE A 137 12.52 -8.05 -7.66
C ILE A 137 14.04 -8.05 -7.66
N LEU A 138 14.65 -7.79 -8.82
CA LEU A 138 16.11 -7.67 -8.88
C LEU A 138 16.52 -6.19 -8.93
N PRO A 139 17.61 -5.82 -8.25
CA PRO A 139 18.14 -4.47 -8.35
C PRO A 139 18.50 -4.15 -9.80
N LEU A 140 17.97 -3.07 -10.35
CA LEU A 140 18.39 -2.55 -11.64
C LEU A 140 19.84 -2.09 -11.54
N ARG A 141 20.74 -2.71 -12.32
CA ARG A 141 22.17 -2.36 -12.32
C ARG A 141 22.54 -1.35 -13.39
N ASP A 142 21.77 -1.32 -14.48
CA ASP A 142 22.14 -0.57 -15.68
C ASP A 142 21.51 0.81 -15.79
N VAL A 143 20.37 1.03 -15.11
CA VAL A 143 19.66 2.32 -15.11
C VAL A 143 19.26 2.67 -13.68
N ASN A 144 19.99 3.57 -13.06
CA ASN A 144 19.70 4.04 -11.71
C ASN A 144 19.29 5.51 -11.73
N THR A 145 18.24 5.84 -10.99
CA THR A 145 17.87 7.26 -10.76
C THR A 145 19.02 7.95 -10.03
N ARG A 146 19.52 9.05 -10.57
CA ARG A 146 20.56 9.84 -9.90
C ARG A 146 20.04 10.37 -8.57
N PRO A 147 20.84 10.29 -7.48
CA PRO A 147 20.39 10.75 -6.15
C PRO A 147 19.88 12.18 -6.14
N ILE A 148 20.47 13.06 -6.96
CA ILE A 148 20.01 14.46 -7.07
C ILE A 148 18.59 14.57 -7.64
N LEU A 149 18.21 13.75 -8.61
CA LEU A 149 16.87 13.72 -9.19
C LEU A 149 15.87 13.18 -8.19
N LEU A 150 16.24 12.12 -7.48
CA LEU A 150 15.42 11.59 -6.38
C LEU A 150 15.19 12.66 -5.31
N PHE A 151 16.24 13.38 -4.92
CA PHE A 151 16.14 14.45 -3.93
C PHE A 151 15.29 15.62 -4.41
N LEU A 152 15.40 16.02 -5.68
CA LEU A 152 14.57 17.10 -6.24
C LEU A 152 13.08 16.76 -6.23
N VAL A 153 12.72 15.50 -6.48
CA VAL A 153 11.32 15.05 -6.53
C VAL A 153 10.79 14.72 -5.13
N MET A 154 11.51 13.90 -4.36
CA MET A 154 11.05 13.40 -3.07
C MET A 154 11.48 14.27 -1.88
N GLY A 155 12.56 15.04 -2.02
CA GLY A 155 13.13 15.86 -0.94
C GLY A 155 12.12 16.81 -0.28
N PRO A 156 11.34 17.60 -1.02
CA PRO A 156 10.31 18.46 -0.44
C PRO A 156 9.27 17.68 0.38
N LEU A 157 8.83 16.51 -0.11
CA LEU A 157 7.87 15.67 0.60
C LEU A 157 8.48 15.06 1.86
N ILE A 158 9.74 14.60 1.80
CA ILE A 158 10.49 14.05 2.94
C ILE A 158 10.69 15.15 3.99
N LEU A 159 11.08 16.36 3.59
CA LEU A 159 11.26 17.49 4.51
C LEU A 159 9.96 17.87 5.22
N LEU A 160 8.83 17.88 4.50
CA LEU A 160 7.52 18.12 5.10
C LEU A 160 7.14 17.02 6.09
N ALA A 161 7.31 15.75 5.73
CA ALA A 161 7.02 14.62 6.59
C ALA A 161 7.90 14.63 7.85
N VAL A 162 9.21 14.84 7.71
CA VAL A 162 10.14 14.92 8.85
C VAL A 162 9.81 16.10 9.74
N SER A 163 9.49 17.28 9.19
CA SER A 163 9.13 18.46 9.97
C SER A 163 7.84 18.25 10.77
N PHE A 164 6.92 17.45 10.27
CA PHE A 164 5.70 17.07 10.99
C PHE A 164 5.97 16.08 12.13
N LEU A 165 6.90 15.13 11.93
CA LEU A 165 7.25 14.12 12.94
C LEU A 165 8.09 14.67 14.11
N ILE A 166 8.79 15.79 13.92
CA ILE A 166 9.64 16.42 14.96
C ILE A 166 8.84 17.40 15.85
N ARG A 167 7.61 17.71 15.50
CA ARG A 167 6.70 18.54 16.32
C ARG A 167 6.01 17.75 17.42
#